data_4b0c67986c5947311b3a9c65b74fc04b
#
_entry.id   4b0c67986c5947311b3a9c65b74fc04b
#
_cell.length_a   1.000
_cell.length_b   1.000
_cell.length_c   1.000
_cell.angle_alpha   90.00
_cell.angle_beta   90.00
_cell.angle_gamma   90.00
#
_symmetry.space_group_name_H-M   'P 1'
#
loop_
_entity.id
_entity.type
_entity.pdbx_description
1 polymer ?
#
loop_
_entity_poly.entity_id
_entity_poly.type
_entity_poly.pdbx_seq_one_letter_code
_entity_poly.pdbx_strand_id
1 'polypeptide(L)'
;MKVELFGMARAIAGVSHVDLALDEPVTLADFLRALADAVPGLVPDVIAPARDAFVEPNLLLLDGRRAPAGDETFGAADNPCVLFLASGG
;
A
#
# COMPACT_ATOMS: atom_id res chain seq x y z
N MET A 1 2.99 -7.48 9.44
CA MET A 1 1.82 -7.37 8.54
C MET A 1 2.23 -7.72 7.13
N LYS A 2 1.66 -8.76 6.58
CA LYS A 2 1.92 -9.14 5.19
C LYS A 2 1.07 -8.29 4.26
N VAL A 3 1.71 -7.66 3.28
CA VAL A 3 1.07 -6.80 2.28
C VAL A 3 1.35 -7.38 0.90
N GLU A 4 0.31 -7.69 0.15
CA GLU A 4 0.47 -8.16 -1.21
C GLU A 4 0.65 -7.00 -2.18
N LEU A 5 1.52 -7.19 -3.16
CA LEU A 5 1.85 -6.18 -4.16
C LEU A 5 1.44 -6.68 -5.54
N PHE A 6 0.76 -5.83 -6.29
CA PHE A 6 0.34 -6.11 -7.66
C PHE A 6 0.73 -4.95 -8.57
N GLY A 7 0.78 -5.23 -9.87
CA GLY A 7 1.01 -4.19 -10.85
C GLY A 7 2.36 -3.48 -10.70
N MET A 8 2.33 -2.15 -10.74
CA MET A 8 3.54 -1.34 -10.71
C MET A 8 4.34 -1.54 -9.41
N ALA A 9 3.65 -1.62 -8.27
CA ALA A 9 4.32 -1.83 -6.99
C ALA A 9 5.10 -3.14 -6.97
N ARG A 10 4.49 -4.22 -7.47
CA ARG A 10 5.16 -5.51 -7.58
C ARG A 10 6.36 -5.46 -8.51
N ALA A 11 6.22 -4.79 -9.65
CA ALA A 11 7.30 -4.67 -10.62
C ALA A 11 8.50 -3.92 -10.04
N ILE A 12 8.25 -2.85 -9.30
CA ILE A 12 9.31 -2.05 -8.67
C ILE A 12 9.96 -2.82 -7.52
N ALA A 13 9.15 -3.44 -6.66
CA ALA A 13 9.65 -4.16 -5.49
C ALA A 13 10.38 -5.45 -5.86
N GLY A 14 10.02 -6.06 -6.97
CA GLY A 14 10.60 -7.33 -7.40
C GLY A 14 10.10 -8.53 -6.60
N VAL A 15 9.09 -8.35 -5.75
CA VAL A 15 8.49 -9.41 -4.93
C VAL A 15 6.98 -9.28 -4.94
N SER A 16 6.28 -10.39 -4.64
CA SER A 16 4.82 -10.39 -4.65
C SER A 16 4.21 -9.92 -3.33
N HIS A 17 5.00 -9.85 -2.28
CA HIS A 17 4.54 -9.36 -0.98
C HIS A 17 5.71 -8.84 -0.17
N VAL A 18 5.40 -8.02 0.83
CA VAL A 18 6.37 -7.55 1.82
C VAL A 18 5.76 -7.71 3.21
N ASP A 19 6.61 -7.90 4.20
CA ASP A 19 6.20 -7.94 5.59
C ASP A 19 6.61 -6.63 6.26
N LEU A 20 5.62 -5.90 6.77
CA LEU A 20 5.84 -4.65 7.48
C LEU A 20 5.82 -4.88 8.98
N ALA A 21 6.84 -4.40 9.69
CA ALA A 21 6.89 -4.47 11.14
C ALA A 21 6.09 -3.31 11.71
N LEU A 22 4.79 -3.52 11.86
CA LEU A 22 3.85 -2.50 12.35
C LEU A 22 3.05 -3.05 13.52
N ASP A 23 2.83 -2.20 14.51
CA ASP A 23 1.91 -2.50 15.62
C ASP A 23 0.49 -2.23 15.14
N GLU A 24 -0.31 -3.29 15.07
CA GLU A 24 -1.70 -3.20 14.60
C GLU A 24 -2.64 -2.81 15.73
N PRO A 25 -3.72 -2.08 15.42
CA PRO A 25 -4.12 -1.61 14.10
C PRO A 25 -3.34 -0.37 13.67
N VAL A 26 -3.30 -0.14 12.36
CA VAL A 26 -2.54 0.97 11.77
C VAL A 26 -3.44 1.89 10.96
N THR A 27 -3.03 3.14 10.84
CA THR A 27 -3.66 4.10 9.92
C THR A 27 -3.00 4.02 8.54
N LEU A 28 -3.66 4.56 7.54
CA LEU A 28 -3.07 4.65 6.20
C LEU A 28 -1.76 5.44 6.22
N ALA A 29 -1.68 6.50 7.02
CA ALA A 29 -0.46 7.30 7.14
C ALA A 29 0.72 6.48 7.66
N ASP A 30 0.50 5.68 8.72
CA ASP A 30 1.54 4.81 9.27
C ASP A 30 1.93 3.73 8.28
N PHE A 31 0.94 3.16 7.58
CA PHE A 31 1.15 2.15 6.55
C PHE A 31 2.02 2.68 5.41
N LEU A 32 1.70 3.87 4.90
CA LEU A 32 2.46 4.47 3.80
C LEU A 32 3.91 4.72 4.18
N ARG A 33 4.16 5.22 5.39
CA ARG A 33 5.53 5.44 5.86
C ARG A 33 6.31 4.14 5.98
N ALA A 34 5.69 3.13 6.56
CA ALA A 34 6.33 1.83 6.71
C ALA A 34 6.61 1.17 5.36
N LEU A 35 5.67 1.26 4.43
CA LEU A 35 5.84 0.70 3.09
C LEU A 35 6.96 1.43 2.34
N ALA A 36 7.02 2.76 2.43
CA ALA A 36 8.07 3.54 1.79
C ALA A 36 9.45 3.23 2.40
N ASP A 37 9.52 2.99 3.71
CA ASP A 37 10.76 2.60 4.35
C ASP A 37 11.21 1.20 3.94
N ALA A 38 10.27 0.28 3.81
CA ALA A 38 10.56 -1.11 3.43
C ALA A 38 10.97 -1.22 1.95
N VAL A 39 10.34 -0.43 1.09
CA VAL A 39 10.57 -0.45 -0.36
C VAL A 39 10.72 0.99 -0.86
N PRO A 40 11.90 1.62 -0.64
CA PRO A 40 12.10 3.02 -1.04
C PRO A 40 11.86 3.30 -2.52
N GLY A 41 12.06 2.31 -3.37
CA GLY A 41 11.84 2.43 -4.81
C GLY A 41 10.40 2.74 -5.21
N LEU A 42 9.44 2.57 -4.30
CA LEU A 42 8.04 2.93 -4.58
C LEU A 42 7.81 4.44 -4.59
N VAL A 43 8.73 5.22 -4.04
CA VAL A 43 8.67 6.69 -4.08
C VAL A 43 9.51 7.16 -5.27
N PRO A 44 9.05 8.03 -6.16
CA PRO A 44 7.77 8.77 -6.14
C PRO A 44 6.66 8.15 -7.00
N ASP A 45 6.88 7.02 -7.63
CA ASP A 45 5.97 6.51 -8.67
C ASP A 45 4.69 5.89 -8.11
N VAL A 46 4.78 5.22 -6.98
CA VAL A 46 3.63 4.56 -6.33
C VAL A 46 3.19 5.31 -5.09
N ILE A 47 4.15 5.81 -4.31
CA ILE A 47 3.89 6.61 -3.11
C ILE A 47 4.39 8.02 -3.36
N ALA A 48 3.55 9.01 -3.03
CA ALA A 48 3.90 10.42 -3.20
C ALA A 48 5.16 10.78 -2.38
N PRO A 49 5.97 11.75 -2.84
CA PRO A 49 7.21 12.12 -2.14
C PRO A 49 7.01 12.52 -0.68
N ALA A 50 5.87 13.10 -0.33
CA ALA A 50 5.54 13.44 1.06
C ALA A 50 5.16 12.22 1.89
N ARG A 51 5.01 11.03 1.26
CA ARG A 51 4.66 9.77 1.90
C ARG A 51 3.32 9.81 2.62
N ASP A 52 2.39 10.61 2.13
CA ASP A 52 1.08 10.83 2.73
C ASP A 52 -0.07 10.32 1.85
N ALA A 53 0.24 9.85 0.66
CA ALA A 53 -0.77 9.36 -0.28
C ALA A 53 -0.14 8.40 -1.29
N PHE A 54 -0.99 7.57 -1.90
CA PHE A 54 -0.60 6.84 -3.10
C PHE A 54 -0.71 7.76 -4.32
N VAL A 55 0.14 7.50 -5.31
CA VAL A 55 0.05 8.17 -6.61
C VAL A 55 -0.95 7.39 -7.47
N GLU A 56 -2.04 8.06 -7.86
CA GLU A 56 -3.06 7.42 -8.70
C GLU A 56 -2.45 6.91 -10.01
N PRO A 57 -2.88 5.76 -10.50
CA PRO A 57 -3.99 4.93 -10.05
C PRO A 57 -3.62 3.83 -9.05
N ASN A 58 -2.49 3.95 -8.36
CA ASN A 58 -2.14 3.01 -7.30
C ASN A 58 -2.97 3.27 -6.06
N LEU A 59 -3.38 2.22 -5.38
CA LEU A 59 -4.16 2.34 -4.15
C LEU A 59 -4.01 1.10 -3.27
N LEU A 60 -4.46 1.24 -2.02
CA LEU A 60 -4.55 0.15 -1.07
C LEU A 60 -6.00 -0.33 -1.02
N LEU A 61 -6.20 -1.63 -1.11
CA LEU A 61 -7.50 -2.24 -0.86
C LEU A 61 -7.42 -3.20 0.31
N LEU A 62 -8.48 -3.24 1.09
CA LEU A 62 -8.68 -4.19 2.16
C LEU A 62 -9.61 -5.29 1.65
N ASP A 63 -9.20 -6.55 1.82
CA ASP A 63 -9.92 -7.73 1.31
C ASP A 63 -10.19 -7.67 -0.19
N GLY A 64 -9.37 -6.93 -0.94
CA GLY A 64 -9.54 -6.76 -2.38
C GLY A 64 -10.80 -6.01 -2.78
N ARG A 65 -11.45 -5.30 -1.85
CA ARG A 65 -12.77 -4.72 -2.07
C ARG A 65 -12.84 -3.21 -1.91
N ARG A 66 -12.20 -2.66 -0.88
CA ARG A 66 -12.38 -1.25 -0.56
C ARG A 66 -11.10 -0.62 -0.03
N ALA A 67 -10.94 0.66 -0.30
CA ALA A 67 -9.89 1.45 0.32
C ALA A 67 -10.30 1.83 1.75
N PRO A 68 -9.37 1.92 2.70
CA PRO A 68 -9.69 2.41 4.03
C PRO A 68 -10.15 3.87 3.97
N ALA A 69 -11.13 4.22 4.79
CA ALA A 69 -11.54 5.61 4.94
C ALA A 69 -10.44 6.40 5.67
N GLY A 70 -10.48 7.74 5.59
CA GLY A 70 -9.40 8.63 6.01
C GLY A 70 -8.65 8.25 7.29
N ASP A 71 -9.37 8.09 8.40
CA ASP A 71 -8.78 7.75 9.70
C ASP A 71 -9.08 6.32 10.15
N GLU A 72 -9.62 5.50 9.25
CA GLU A 72 -9.89 4.09 9.56
C GLU A 72 -8.59 3.35 9.83
N THR A 73 -8.62 2.49 10.85
CA THR A 73 -7.49 1.61 11.15
C THR A 73 -7.76 0.22 10.60
N PHE A 74 -6.69 -0.49 10.28
CA PHE A 74 -6.78 -1.85 9.73
C PHE A 74 -5.57 -2.68 10.19
N GLY A 75 -5.63 -3.97 9.92
CA GLY A 75 -4.57 -4.89 10.30
C GLY A 75 -4.41 -6.03 9.29
N ALA A 76 -3.56 -6.98 9.63
CA ALA A 76 -3.26 -8.13 8.77
C ALA A 76 -4.51 -8.93 8.39
N ALA A 77 -5.49 -9.00 9.30
CA ALA A 77 -6.73 -9.74 9.05
C ALA A 77 -7.58 -9.11 7.94
N ASP A 78 -7.32 -7.87 7.59
CA ASP A 78 -8.01 -7.17 6.51
C ASP A 78 -7.38 -7.39 5.14
N ASN A 79 -6.32 -8.21 5.07
CA ASN A 79 -5.64 -8.59 3.82
C ASN A 79 -5.27 -7.37 2.96
N PRO A 80 -4.42 -6.47 3.46
CA PRO A 80 -4.06 -5.28 2.69
C PRO A 80 -3.31 -5.65 1.42
N CYS A 81 -3.70 -5.03 0.31
CA CYS A 81 -2.97 -5.20 -0.95
C CYS A 81 -2.84 -3.86 -1.67
N VAL A 82 -1.69 -3.66 -2.30
CA VAL A 82 -1.40 -2.50 -3.11
C VAL A 82 -1.53 -2.90 -4.57
N LEU A 83 -2.34 -2.18 -5.32
CA LEU A 83 -2.58 -2.51 -6.71
C LEU A 83 -2.72 -1.26 -7.56
N PHE A 84 -2.72 -1.49 -8.85
CA PHE A 84 -2.83 -0.47 -9.88
C PHE A 84 -4.15 -0.69 -10.59
N LEU A 85 -5.11 0.21 -10.40
CA LEU A 85 -6.37 0.15 -11.12
C LEU A 85 -6.23 0.96 -12.41
N ALA A 86 -5.98 0.26 -13.50
CA ALA A 86 -6.09 0.89 -14.80
C ALA A 86 -7.57 1.25 -14.99
N SER A 87 -7.86 2.54 -15.12
CA SER A 87 -9.20 2.92 -15.57
C SER A 87 -9.35 2.31 -16.96
N GLY A 88 -10.30 1.43 -17.13
CA GLY A 88 -10.58 0.81 -18.41
C GLY A 88 -11.14 1.79 -19.40
N GLY A 89 -10.59 2.95 -19.41
CA GLY A 89 -11.06 4.02 -20.28
C GLY A 89 -11.03 3.64 -21.71
#